data_39be62191aa0896e663053fe4766fac1
#
_entry.id   39be62191aa0896e663053fe4766fac1
#
_cell.length_a   1.000
_cell.length_b   1.000
_cell.length_c   1.000
_cell.angle_alpha   90.00
_cell.angle_beta   90.00
_cell.angle_gamma   90.00
#
_symmetry.space_group_name_H-M   'P 1'
#
loop_
_entity.id
_entity.type
_entity.pdbx_description
1 polymer ?
#
loop_
_entity_poly.entity_id
_entity_poly.type
_entity_poly.pdbx_seq_one_letter_code
_entity_poly.pdbx_strand_id
1 'polypeptide(L)'
;MPLVSDRKSKPLLHSNSRAIGFWMSVEGRIPIQPVRVLVSYEALSELDPTNVRDLYGALENFDRFRSQVEKAASRKFDRYGSDPEKYEGMPAIRLTTDDLTW
;
A
#
# COMPACT_ATOMS: atom_id res chain seq x y z
N MET A 1 -7.81 -3.40 -14.42
CA MET A 1 -8.87 -3.26 -13.41
C MET A 1 -8.29 -2.59 -12.18
N PRO A 2 -8.95 -1.56 -11.65
CA PRO A 2 -8.43 -0.89 -10.46
C PRO A 2 -8.63 -1.72 -9.19
N LEU A 3 -7.94 -1.32 -8.13
CA LEU A 3 -8.14 -1.88 -6.80
C LEU A 3 -9.17 -1.06 -6.05
N VAL A 4 -9.92 -1.72 -5.19
CA VAL A 4 -10.87 -1.07 -4.29
C VAL A 4 -10.43 -1.26 -2.85
N SER A 5 -10.76 -0.28 -2.01
CA SER A 5 -10.38 -0.27 -0.62
C SER A 5 -11.05 -1.40 0.16
N ASP A 6 -10.28 -2.02 1.06
CA ASP A 6 -10.82 -2.87 2.11
C ASP A 6 -10.66 -2.13 3.44
N ARG A 7 -11.69 -1.41 3.83
CA ARG A 7 -11.66 -0.59 5.05
C ARG A 7 -11.54 -1.41 6.32
N LYS A 8 -11.82 -2.71 6.25
CA LYS A 8 -11.66 -3.62 7.39
C LYS A 8 -10.22 -4.08 7.55
N SER A 9 -9.39 -3.88 6.53
CA SER A 9 -7.98 -4.24 6.60
C SER A 9 -7.23 -3.27 7.48
N LYS A 10 -6.62 -3.80 8.54
CA LYS A 10 -5.76 -3.01 9.42
C LYS A 10 -4.33 -3.04 8.90
N PRO A 11 -3.59 -1.94 9.01
CA PRO A 11 -2.20 -1.93 8.59
C PRO A 11 -1.37 -2.86 9.47
N LEU A 12 -0.52 -3.66 8.82
CA LEU A 12 0.43 -4.55 9.48
C LEU A 12 1.84 -4.06 9.23
N LEU A 13 2.66 -4.13 10.27
CA LEU A 13 4.05 -3.68 10.20
C LEU A 13 4.93 -4.84 9.75
N HIS A 14 5.67 -4.63 8.67
CA HIS A 14 6.64 -5.60 8.15
C HIS A 14 8.04 -5.08 8.42
N SER A 15 8.56 -5.34 9.61
CA SER A 15 9.86 -4.80 10.05
C SER A 15 11.02 -5.22 9.14
N ASN A 16 11.01 -6.46 8.66
CA ASN A 16 12.07 -6.95 7.77
C ASN A 16 12.11 -6.21 6.44
N SER A 17 10.95 -5.83 5.91
CA SER A 17 10.84 -5.11 4.64
C SER A 17 10.78 -3.60 4.83
N ARG A 18 10.72 -3.12 6.07
CA ARG A 18 10.52 -1.71 6.40
C ARG A 18 9.34 -1.14 5.63
N ALA A 19 8.21 -1.81 5.73
CA ALA A 19 7.00 -1.47 5.00
C ALA A 19 5.76 -1.69 5.87
N ILE A 20 4.69 -0.97 5.52
CA ILE A 20 3.37 -1.20 6.10
C ILE A 20 2.54 -1.90 5.03
N GLY A 21 1.92 -3.02 5.39
CA GLY A 21 1.10 -3.81 4.48
C GLY A 21 -0.38 -3.76 4.84
N PHE A 22 -1.22 -3.77 3.81
CA PHE A 22 -2.66 -3.87 3.98
C PHE A 22 -3.26 -4.56 2.76
N TRP A 23 -4.55 -4.89 2.84
CA TRP A 23 -5.23 -5.60 1.76
C TRP A 23 -6.12 -4.65 0.98
N MET A 24 -6.14 -4.84 -0.35
CA MET A 24 -7.13 -4.28 -1.25
C MET A 24 -7.69 -5.41 -2.10
N SER A 25 -8.72 -5.15 -2.87
CA SER A 25 -9.35 -6.15 -3.73
C SER A 25 -9.44 -5.65 -5.17
N VAL A 26 -9.39 -6.57 -6.12
CA VAL A 26 -9.58 -6.22 -7.54
C VAL A 26 -11.05 -5.92 -7.77
N GLU A 27 -11.34 -4.73 -8.34
CA GLU A 27 -12.71 -4.31 -8.63
C GLU A 27 -13.38 -5.27 -9.62
N GLY A 28 -14.63 -5.65 -9.30
CA GLY A 28 -15.45 -6.44 -10.21
C GLY A 28 -15.13 -7.92 -10.28
N ARG A 29 -14.18 -8.42 -9.49
CA ARG A 29 -13.85 -9.84 -9.49
C ARG A 29 -14.76 -10.63 -8.56
N ILE A 30 -15.29 -11.74 -9.05
CA ILE A 30 -16.08 -12.72 -8.28
C ILE A 30 -15.48 -14.10 -8.56
N PRO A 31 -14.97 -14.82 -7.55
CA PRO A 31 -14.86 -14.42 -6.14
C PRO A 31 -13.89 -13.25 -5.94
N ILE A 32 -13.99 -12.60 -4.78
CA ILE A 32 -13.12 -11.47 -4.43
C ILE A 32 -11.65 -11.92 -4.52
N GLN A 33 -10.85 -11.13 -5.22
CA GLN A 33 -9.42 -11.39 -5.34
C GLN A 33 -8.65 -10.36 -4.52
N PRO A 34 -8.07 -10.76 -3.36
CA PRO A 34 -7.28 -9.84 -2.55
C PRO A 34 -5.91 -9.60 -3.15
N VAL A 35 -5.42 -8.39 -2.96
CA VAL A 35 -4.07 -7.99 -3.35
C VAL A 35 -3.39 -7.35 -2.15
N ARG A 36 -2.17 -7.81 -1.83
CA ARG A 36 -1.39 -7.26 -0.72
C ARG A 36 -0.68 -6.00 -1.19
N VAL A 37 -0.92 -4.89 -0.52
CA VAL A 37 -0.23 -3.64 -0.80
C VAL A 37 0.80 -3.39 0.29
N LEU A 38 2.05 -3.18 -0.12
CA LEU A 38 3.17 -2.90 0.77
C LEU A 38 3.70 -1.52 0.43
N VAL A 39 3.68 -0.61 1.39
CA VAL A 39 4.18 0.75 1.20
C VAL A 39 5.38 0.97 2.11
N SER A 40 6.50 1.45 1.56
CA SER A 40 7.73 1.61 2.33
C SER A 40 7.60 2.70 3.39
N TYR A 41 8.34 2.53 4.50
CA TYR A 41 8.40 3.56 5.55
C TYR A 41 8.93 4.88 4.99
N GLU A 42 9.90 4.80 4.08
CA GLU A 42 10.48 5.99 3.46
C GLU A 42 9.43 6.77 2.67
N ALA A 43 8.62 6.07 1.87
CA ALA A 43 7.55 6.69 1.11
C ALA A 43 6.53 7.37 2.03
N LEU A 44 6.15 6.71 3.12
CA LEU A 44 5.22 7.27 4.08
C LEU A 44 5.80 8.49 4.81
N SER A 45 7.09 8.45 5.13
CA SER A 45 7.76 9.58 5.79
C SER A 45 7.79 10.81 4.90
N GLU A 46 7.90 10.64 3.59
CA GLU A 46 7.90 11.75 2.63
C GLU A 46 6.52 12.41 2.49
N LEU A 47 5.45 11.74 2.89
CA LEU A 47 4.11 12.34 2.85
C LEU A 47 3.95 13.48 3.85
N ASP A 48 4.65 13.40 4.98
CA ASP A 48 4.72 14.48 5.95
C ASP A 48 6.14 14.51 6.54
N PRO A 49 7.07 15.24 5.90
CA PRO A 49 8.46 15.28 6.36
C PRO A 49 8.64 15.95 7.73
N THR A 50 7.60 16.61 8.24
CA THR A 50 7.66 17.25 9.56
C THR A 50 7.40 16.28 10.69
N ASN A 51 6.88 15.08 10.39
CA ASN A 51 6.64 14.06 11.38
C ASN A 51 7.92 13.28 11.66
N VAL A 52 7.97 12.58 12.81
CA VAL A 52 9.13 11.76 13.16
C VAL A 52 9.33 10.66 12.11
N ARG A 53 10.59 10.42 11.76
CA ARG A 53 10.96 9.43 10.74
C ARG A 53 11.21 8.07 11.38
N ASP A 54 10.21 7.56 12.07
CA ASP A 54 10.27 6.24 12.66
C ASP A 54 9.01 5.46 12.30
N LEU A 55 8.89 4.27 12.85
CA LEU A 55 7.75 3.39 12.65
C LEU A 55 6.42 4.06 13.01
N TYR A 56 6.38 4.78 14.11
CA TYR A 56 5.16 5.43 14.58
C TYR A 56 4.76 6.59 13.69
N GLY A 57 5.73 7.37 13.23
CA GLY A 57 5.49 8.45 12.27
C GLY A 57 4.99 7.92 10.94
N ALA A 58 5.57 6.82 10.46
CA ALA A 58 5.12 6.17 9.23
C ALA A 58 3.68 5.67 9.34
N LEU A 59 3.35 5.03 10.46
CA LEU A 59 2.00 4.53 10.71
C LEU A 59 0.98 5.66 10.80
N GLU A 60 1.33 6.75 11.48
CA GLU A 60 0.48 7.92 11.59
C GLU A 60 0.24 8.56 10.22
N ASN A 61 1.29 8.70 9.41
CA ASN A 61 1.17 9.21 8.05
C ASN A 61 0.31 8.28 7.19
N PHE A 62 0.44 6.97 7.35
CA PHE A 62 -0.41 6.02 6.65
C PHE A 62 -1.89 6.27 6.98
N ASP A 63 -2.23 6.42 8.25
CA ASP A 63 -3.62 6.66 8.65
C ASP A 63 -4.18 7.96 8.07
N ARG A 64 -3.37 9.02 8.09
CA ARG A 64 -3.78 10.33 7.58
C ARG A 64 -3.93 10.34 6.06
N PHE A 65 -3.05 9.65 5.35
CA PHE A 65 -3.00 9.69 3.89
C PHE A 65 -3.43 8.37 3.25
N ARG A 66 -4.15 7.53 4.00
CA ARG A 66 -4.57 6.21 3.52
C ARG A 66 -5.31 6.27 2.19
N SER A 67 -6.22 7.21 2.04
CA SER A 67 -6.98 7.39 0.81
C SER A 67 -6.07 7.64 -0.40
N GLN A 68 -5.05 8.46 -0.22
CA GLN A 68 -4.09 8.77 -1.29
C GLN A 68 -3.19 7.57 -1.59
N VAL A 69 -2.77 6.84 -0.55
CA VAL A 69 -2.00 5.61 -0.71
C VAL A 69 -2.81 4.56 -1.48
N GLU A 70 -4.08 4.40 -1.15
CA GLU A 70 -4.96 3.47 -1.84
C GLU A 70 -5.17 3.87 -3.31
N LYS A 71 -5.29 5.15 -3.60
CA LYS A 71 -5.39 5.65 -4.98
C LYS A 71 -4.12 5.36 -5.78
N ALA A 72 -2.96 5.53 -5.16
CA ALA A 72 -1.68 5.24 -5.79
C ALA A 72 -1.56 3.75 -6.10
N ALA A 73 -1.95 2.89 -5.17
CA ALA A 73 -1.95 1.44 -5.35
C ALA A 73 -2.88 1.02 -6.49
N SER A 74 -4.09 1.56 -6.50
CA SER A 74 -5.08 1.28 -7.54
C SER A 74 -4.57 1.68 -8.91
N ARG A 75 -3.96 2.85 -9.02
CA ARG A 75 -3.42 3.38 -10.27
C ARG A 75 -2.27 2.52 -10.79
N LYS A 76 -1.36 2.12 -9.89
CA LYS A 76 -0.23 1.27 -10.26
C LYS A 76 -0.70 -0.11 -10.72
N PHE A 77 -1.65 -0.70 -10.00
CA PHE A 77 -2.21 -2.00 -10.36
C PHE A 77 -2.95 -1.94 -11.70
N ASP A 78 -3.73 -0.91 -11.92
CA ASP A 78 -4.48 -0.75 -13.16
C ASP A 78 -3.56 -0.63 -14.37
N ARG A 79 -2.38 -0.02 -14.18
CA ARG A 79 -1.40 0.19 -15.25
C ARG A 79 -0.48 -1.01 -15.47
N TYR A 80 0.00 -1.64 -14.41
CA TYR A 80 1.06 -2.65 -14.48
C TYR A 80 0.66 -4.03 -13.96
N GLY A 81 -0.49 -4.17 -13.30
CA GLY A 81 -0.85 -5.40 -12.61
C GLY A 81 -0.07 -5.59 -11.32
N SER A 82 -0.09 -6.82 -10.80
CA SER A 82 0.67 -7.15 -9.59
C SER A 82 2.17 -7.25 -9.90
N ASP A 83 2.98 -7.10 -8.86
CA ASP A 83 4.42 -7.25 -8.96
C ASP A 83 4.79 -8.68 -9.38
N PRO A 84 5.94 -8.86 -10.07
CA PRO A 84 6.42 -10.21 -10.41
C PRO A 84 6.65 -11.08 -9.18
N GLU A 85 7.06 -10.47 -8.07
CA GLU A 85 7.30 -11.17 -6.81
C GLU A 85 6.05 -11.15 -5.95
N LYS A 86 5.52 -12.34 -5.66
CA LYS A 86 4.35 -12.49 -4.81
C LYS A 86 4.73 -12.39 -3.34
N TYR A 87 3.76 -11.99 -2.51
CA TYR A 87 3.90 -11.99 -1.06
C TYR A 87 3.12 -13.19 -0.50
N GLU A 88 3.86 -14.14 0.08
CA GLU A 88 3.28 -15.37 0.65
C GLU A 88 2.32 -16.07 -0.33
N GLY A 89 2.70 -16.13 -1.60
CA GLY A 89 1.90 -16.77 -2.63
C GLY A 89 0.72 -15.96 -3.15
N MET A 90 0.51 -14.75 -2.64
CA MET A 90 -0.59 -13.88 -3.05
C MET A 90 -0.08 -12.75 -3.93
N PRO A 91 -0.92 -12.26 -4.87
CA PRO A 91 -0.56 -11.07 -5.64
C PRO A 91 -0.24 -9.90 -4.71
N ALA A 92 0.79 -9.16 -5.04
CA ALA A 92 1.25 -8.04 -4.23
C ALA A 92 1.66 -6.86 -5.10
N ILE A 93 1.56 -5.66 -4.52
CA ILE A 93 2.05 -4.42 -5.11
C ILE A 93 2.89 -3.71 -4.05
N ARG A 94 4.08 -3.28 -4.45
CA ARG A 94 4.96 -2.51 -3.59
C ARG A 94 4.98 -1.07 -4.04
N LEU A 95 4.73 -0.16 -3.11
CA LEU A 95 4.73 1.28 -3.36
C LEU A 95 6.00 1.90 -2.79
N THR A 96 6.67 2.67 -3.62
CA THR A 96 7.86 3.44 -3.23
C THR A 96 7.52 4.92 -3.20
N THR A 97 8.50 5.75 -2.84
CA THR A 97 8.32 7.22 -2.82
C THR A 97 7.82 7.74 -4.18
N ASP A 98 8.35 7.22 -5.28
CA ASP A 98 7.96 7.66 -6.61
C ASP A 98 6.50 7.35 -6.92
N ASP A 99 5.98 6.25 -6.41
CA ASP A 99 4.58 5.86 -6.61
C ASP A 99 3.60 6.76 -5.88
N LEU A 100 4.03 7.40 -4.81
CA LEU A 100 3.20 8.29 -4.00
C LEU A 100 3.31 9.76 -4.41
N THR A 101 3.98 10.05 -5.48
CA THR A 101 4.08 11.40 -6.04
C THR A 101 2.81 11.70 -6.85
N TRP A 102 2.04 12.69 -6.41
CA TRP A 102 0.80 13.11 -7.09
C TRP A 102 0.70 14.63 -7.23
#